data_a20e456418af16152e1c8b086e44368e
#
_entry.id   a20e456418af16152e1c8b086e44368e
#
_cell.length_a   1.000
_cell.length_b   1.000
_cell.length_c   1.000
_cell.angle_alpha   90.00
_cell.angle_beta   90.00
_cell.angle_gamma   90.00
#
_symmetry.space_group_name_H-M   'P 1'
#
loop_
_entity.id
_entity.type
_entity.pdbx_description
1 polymer ?
#
loop_
_entity_poly.entity_id
_entity_poly.type
_entity_poly.pdbx_seq_one_letter_code
_entity_poly.pdbx_strand_id
1 'polypeptide(L)'
;MAKVQPKNKAELLGIIEIAINSYSSNCDLNFIDTSLVTDMSDLFCGLDFNGDISCWDVSNVKDMSSMFMNSKFNGDISCWDVSNVQTMEGMFCGSKFNGNISSWDVSNVITMNSMFFGAKFNGDVSRWDVSNVKFMRHMFCDSVFNGDISRWNISNVKSMIGIFCDSPLMNKKPEWYSDDESDLLELLMKR
;
A
#
# COMPACT_ATOMS: atom_id res chain seq x y z
N MET A 1 1.42 30.62 -2.19
CA MET A 1 0.12 30.65 -1.49
C MET A 1 0.30 30.03 -0.12
N ALA A 2 -0.43 30.48 0.92
CA ALA A 2 -0.41 29.78 2.21
C ALA A 2 -1.00 28.40 2.02
N LYS A 3 -0.30 27.37 2.56
CA LYS A 3 -0.83 26.00 2.52
C LYS A 3 -2.01 25.86 3.48
N VAL A 4 -2.96 25.01 3.15
CA VAL A 4 -4.05 24.61 4.05
C VAL A 4 -3.54 23.41 4.86
N GLN A 5 -3.62 23.48 6.19
CA GLN A 5 -3.09 22.44 7.08
C GLN A 5 -4.21 21.76 7.86
N PRO A 6 -4.71 20.59 7.39
CA PRO A 6 -5.66 19.78 8.14
C PRO A 6 -4.99 19.17 9.39
N LYS A 7 -5.74 19.08 10.48
CA LYS A 7 -5.25 18.53 11.74
C LYS A 7 -5.42 17.02 11.86
N ASN A 8 -6.25 16.44 11.01
CA ASN A 8 -6.59 15.02 11.05
C ASN A 8 -7.17 14.56 9.70
N LYS A 9 -7.41 13.25 9.59
CA LYS A 9 -7.98 12.60 8.40
C LYS A 9 -9.31 13.21 7.96
N ALA A 10 -10.23 13.53 8.90
CA ALA A 10 -11.55 14.03 8.55
C ALA A 10 -11.49 15.42 7.88
N GLU A 11 -10.64 16.30 8.41
CA GLU A 11 -10.40 17.60 7.80
C GLU A 11 -9.73 17.47 6.43
N LEU A 12 -8.72 16.58 6.32
CA LEU A 12 -8.05 16.30 5.05
C LEU A 12 -9.02 15.79 4.00
N LEU A 13 -9.86 14.81 4.34
CA LEU A 13 -10.86 14.23 3.44
C LEU A 13 -11.84 15.31 2.92
N GLY A 14 -12.33 16.16 3.82
CA GLY A 14 -13.22 17.27 3.42
C GLY A 14 -12.56 18.24 2.43
N ILE A 15 -11.27 18.55 2.60
CA ILE A 15 -10.52 19.41 1.67
C ILE A 15 -10.35 18.71 0.31
N ILE A 16 -10.00 17.41 0.30
CA ILE A 16 -9.86 16.61 -0.91
C ILE A 16 -11.18 16.57 -1.71
N GLU A 17 -12.29 16.28 -1.04
CA GLU A 17 -13.63 16.23 -1.66
C GLU A 17 -14.01 17.58 -2.31
N ILE A 18 -13.79 18.68 -1.59
CA ILE A 18 -14.05 20.04 -2.12
C ILE A 18 -13.16 20.30 -3.35
N ALA A 19 -11.88 19.95 -3.28
CA ALA A 19 -10.95 20.20 -4.38
C ALA A 19 -11.31 19.39 -5.64
N ILE A 20 -11.60 18.09 -5.49
CA ILE A 20 -11.99 17.21 -6.58
C ILE A 20 -13.30 17.71 -7.25
N ASN A 21 -14.28 18.08 -6.43
CA ASN A 21 -15.57 18.58 -6.94
C ASN A 21 -15.45 19.94 -7.62
N SER A 22 -14.53 20.79 -7.15
CA SER A 22 -14.39 22.17 -7.68
C SER A 22 -13.50 22.26 -8.92
N TYR A 23 -12.51 21.40 -9.03
CA TYR A 23 -11.51 21.48 -10.10
C TYR A 23 -11.55 20.26 -11.04
N SER A 24 -11.19 19.08 -10.56
CA SER A 24 -11.29 17.79 -11.27
C SER A 24 -10.64 16.68 -10.44
N SER A 25 -10.84 15.42 -10.87
CA SER A 25 -10.14 14.25 -10.31
C SER A 25 -8.62 14.21 -10.60
N ASN A 26 -8.10 15.14 -11.42
CA ASN A 26 -6.67 15.26 -11.73
C ASN A 26 -6.07 16.55 -11.15
N CYS A 27 -6.71 17.18 -10.18
CA CYS A 27 -6.23 18.43 -9.59
C CYS A 27 -4.92 18.22 -8.79
N ASP A 28 -4.12 19.29 -8.74
CA ASP A 28 -2.96 19.36 -7.85
C ASP A 28 -3.41 19.65 -6.42
N LEU A 29 -3.06 18.74 -5.50
CA LEU A 29 -3.36 18.84 -4.07
C LEU A 29 -2.13 19.22 -3.22
N ASN A 30 -0.99 19.58 -3.83
CA ASN A 30 0.23 19.93 -3.11
C ASN A 30 0.14 21.28 -2.34
N PHE A 31 -0.97 22.00 -2.48
CA PHE A 31 -1.29 23.14 -1.63
C PHE A 31 -1.71 22.72 -0.20
N ILE A 32 -1.94 21.44 0.04
CA ILE A 32 -2.27 20.92 1.37
C ILE A 32 -0.97 20.59 2.12
N ASP A 33 -0.85 21.07 3.34
CA ASP A 33 0.20 20.68 4.28
C ASP A 33 -0.30 19.51 5.14
N THR A 34 0.17 18.32 4.83
CA THR A 34 -0.29 17.08 5.47
C THR A 34 0.51 16.69 6.71
N SER A 35 1.47 17.49 7.14
CA SER A 35 2.45 17.18 8.20
C SER A 35 1.84 16.84 9.57
N LEU A 36 0.60 17.25 9.86
CA LEU A 36 -0.09 16.91 11.12
C LEU A 36 -0.94 15.63 11.05
N VAL A 37 -1.10 15.05 9.85
CA VAL A 37 -1.96 13.90 9.64
C VAL A 37 -1.20 12.61 9.92
N THR A 38 -1.76 11.77 10.78
CA THR A 38 -1.15 10.49 11.19
C THR A 38 -1.90 9.25 10.66
N ASP A 39 -3.11 9.46 10.13
CA ASP A 39 -3.98 8.43 9.54
C ASP A 39 -4.43 8.91 8.16
N MET A 40 -4.04 8.18 7.11
CA MET A 40 -4.42 8.43 5.72
C MET A 40 -5.17 7.23 5.13
N SER A 41 -5.74 6.38 5.99
CA SER A 41 -6.50 5.22 5.53
C SER A 41 -7.70 5.67 4.67
N ASP A 42 -8.00 4.91 3.62
CA ASP A 42 -9.16 5.09 2.70
C ASP A 42 -9.25 6.42 1.94
N LEU A 43 -8.29 7.36 2.03
CA LEU A 43 -8.42 8.73 1.49
C LEU A 43 -8.83 8.80 0.01
N PHE A 44 -8.38 7.87 -0.80
CA PHE A 44 -8.69 7.81 -2.25
C PHE A 44 -9.33 6.47 -2.63
N CYS A 45 -9.88 5.74 -1.66
CA CYS A 45 -10.51 4.44 -1.88
C CYS A 45 -11.68 4.57 -2.87
N GLY A 46 -11.63 3.80 -3.96
CA GLY A 46 -12.66 3.79 -5.00
C GLY A 46 -12.76 5.07 -5.84
N LEU A 47 -11.89 6.06 -5.62
CA LEU A 47 -11.96 7.33 -6.33
C LEU A 47 -11.26 7.29 -7.69
N ASP A 48 -11.78 8.10 -8.61
CA ASP A 48 -11.20 8.34 -9.93
C ASP A 48 -10.00 9.32 -9.87
N PHE A 49 -9.53 9.65 -8.66
CA PHE A 49 -8.43 10.59 -8.45
C PHE A 49 -7.12 10.09 -9.08
N ASN A 50 -6.47 10.94 -9.87
CA ASN A 50 -5.13 10.74 -10.41
C ASN A 50 -4.37 12.08 -10.51
N GLY A 51 -4.59 12.97 -9.55
CA GLY A 51 -3.93 14.27 -9.45
C GLY A 51 -2.56 14.19 -8.77
N ASP A 52 -1.97 15.35 -8.50
CA ASP A 52 -0.63 15.47 -7.93
C ASP A 52 -0.68 15.62 -6.41
N ILE A 53 -0.01 14.69 -5.72
CA ILE A 53 0.20 14.65 -4.27
C ILE A 53 1.67 14.37 -3.93
N SER A 54 2.57 14.56 -4.91
CA SER A 54 3.98 14.19 -4.79
C SER A 54 4.74 14.93 -3.69
N CYS A 55 4.28 16.13 -3.31
CA CYS A 55 4.88 16.95 -2.27
C CYS A 55 4.21 16.82 -0.89
N TRP A 56 3.33 15.84 -0.70
CA TRP A 56 2.74 15.61 0.61
C TRP A 56 3.79 15.14 1.61
N ASP A 57 3.78 15.76 2.79
CA ASP A 57 4.55 15.28 3.94
C ASP A 57 3.76 14.17 4.63
N VAL A 58 4.22 12.93 4.46
CA VAL A 58 3.62 11.73 5.07
C VAL A 58 4.49 11.15 6.19
N SER A 59 5.54 11.87 6.60
CA SER A 59 6.53 11.40 7.58
C SER A 59 5.94 11.08 8.96
N ASN A 60 4.78 11.64 9.30
CA ASN A 60 4.09 11.35 10.57
C ASN A 60 2.98 10.29 10.43
N VAL A 61 2.73 9.77 9.23
CA VAL A 61 1.65 8.82 8.97
C VAL A 61 2.00 7.45 9.53
N LYS A 62 1.04 6.84 10.23
CA LYS A 62 1.13 5.48 10.79
C LYS A 62 0.21 4.49 10.10
N ASP A 63 -0.88 4.97 9.53
CA ASP A 63 -1.87 4.14 8.87
C ASP A 63 -2.12 4.63 7.43
N MET A 64 -1.83 3.76 6.46
CA MET A 64 -2.14 3.94 5.04
C MET A 64 -3.05 2.82 4.50
N SER A 65 -3.81 2.17 5.39
CA SER A 65 -4.68 1.06 5.00
C SER A 65 -5.69 1.52 3.95
N SER A 66 -5.83 0.73 2.87
CA SER A 66 -6.79 0.96 1.78
C SER A 66 -6.70 2.32 1.09
N MET A 67 -5.64 3.12 1.29
CA MET A 67 -5.55 4.51 0.82
C MET A 67 -5.87 4.67 -0.67
N PHE A 68 -5.43 3.73 -1.50
CA PHE A 68 -5.67 3.73 -2.95
C PHE A 68 -6.42 2.47 -3.43
N MET A 69 -7.16 1.81 -2.53
CA MET A 69 -7.91 0.60 -2.88
C MET A 69 -8.93 0.91 -3.98
N ASN A 70 -8.93 0.11 -5.06
CA ASN A 70 -9.79 0.27 -6.23
C ASN A 70 -9.72 1.65 -6.91
N SER A 71 -8.62 2.42 -6.70
CA SER A 71 -8.47 3.76 -7.28
C SER A 71 -7.79 3.74 -8.65
N LYS A 72 -7.93 4.84 -9.39
CA LYS A 72 -7.20 5.06 -10.65
C LYS A 72 -5.84 5.72 -10.46
N PHE A 73 -5.48 6.06 -9.22
CA PHE A 73 -4.23 6.74 -8.91
C PHE A 73 -3.01 6.00 -9.45
N ASN A 74 -2.17 6.71 -10.18
CA ASN A 74 -0.87 6.26 -10.67
C ASN A 74 0.15 7.42 -10.71
N GLY A 75 -0.01 8.41 -9.81
CA GLY A 75 0.89 9.55 -9.66
C GLY A 75 2.21 9.20 -8.99
N ASP A 76 3.14 10.15 -8.97
CA ASP A 76 4.44 9.97 -8.34
C ASP A 76 4.35 10.15 -6.82
N ILE A 77 4.76 9.12 -6.10
CA ILE A 77 4.88 9.08 -4.63
C ILE A 77 6.24 8.50 -4.21
N SER A 78 7.20 8.50 -5.12
CA SER A 78 8.53 7.90 -4.89
C SER A 78 9.34 8.61 -3.80
N CYS A 79 9.06 9.89 -3.55
CA CYS A 79 9.74 10.71 -2.54
C CYS A 79 9.05 10.69 -1.16
N TRP A 80 7.96 9.94 -0.99
CA TRP A 80 7.29 9.87 0.30
C TRP A 80 8.16 9.19 1.36
N ASP A 81 8.29 9.83 2.52
CA ASP A 81 8.89 9.23 3.72
C ASP A 81 7.84 8.40 4.46
N VAL A 82 7.84 7.09 4.21
CA VAL A 82 6.90 6.13 4.83
C VAL A 82 7.51 5.41 6.03
N SER A 83 8.67 5.86 6.52
CA SER A 83 9.44 5.16 7.57
C SER A 83 8.70 4.99 8.89
N ASN A 84 7.66 5.80 9.16
CA ASN A 84 6.84 5.67 10.37
C ASN A 84 5.55 4.85 10.17
N VAL A 85 5.27 4.37 8.97
CA VAL A 85 4.05 3.62 8.65
C VAL A 85 4.09 2.23 9.29
N GLN A 86 3.01 1.87 9.97
CA GLN A 86 2.85 0.59 10.66
C GLN A 86 1.90 -0.37 9.91
N THR A 87 0.95 0.17 9.14
CA THR A 87 0.03 -0.65 8.34
C THR A 87 -0.13 -0.10 6.94
N MET A 88 -0.01 -1.02 5.97
CA MET A 88 -0.27 -0.80 4.54
C MET A 88 -1.31 -1.82 4.03
N GLU A 89 -2.20 -2.28 4.91
CA GLU A 89 -3.21 -3.28 4.57
C GLU A 89 -4.10 -2.78 3.43
N GLY A 90 -4.19 -3.54 2.32
CA GLY A 90 -5.00 -3.21 1.17
C GLY A 90 -4.63 -1.92 0.43
N MET A 91 -3.50 -1.26 0.73
CA MET A 91 -3.19 0.09 0.24
C MET A 91 -3.39 0.27 -1.26
N PHE A 92 -3.00 -0.70 -2.07
CA PHE A 92 -3.15 -0.70 -3.52
C PHE A 92 -4.04 -1.84 -4.04
N CYS A 93 -4.87 -2.42 -3.18
CA CYS A 93 -5.78 -3.51 -3.57
C CYS A 93 -6.67 -3.08 -4.74
N GLY A 94 -6.67 -3.85 -5.83
CA GLY A 94 -7.44 -3.57 -7.05
C GLY A 94 -7.05 -2.30 -7.79
N SER A 95 -5.96 -1.62 -7.41
CA SER A 95 -5.59 -0.32 -7.99
C SER A 95 -4.83 -0.44 -9.31
N LYS A 96 -4.77 0.69 -10.03
CA LYS A 96 -3.97 0.83 -11.26
C LYS A 96 -2.53 1.28 -11.01
N PHE A 97 -2.18 1.53 -9.75
CA PHE A 97 -0.85 2.01 -9.38
C PHE A 97 0.26 1.06 -9.85
N ASN A 98 1.25 1.63 -10.54
CA ASN A 98 2.49 0.95 -10.94
C ASN A 98 3.68 1.91 -10.90
N GLY A 99 3.64 2.89 -9.99
CA GLY A 99 4.72 3.87 -9.76
C GLY A 99 5.93 3.27 -9.05
N ASN A 100 7.01 4.05 -8.99
CA ASN A 100 8.23 3.64 -8.30
C ASN A 100 8.10 3.85 -6.79
N ILE A 101 8.25 2.77 -6.04
CA ILE A 101 8.28 2.75 -4.57
C ILE A 101 9.47 1.94 -4.04
N SER A 102 10.48 1.72 -4.87
CA SER A 102 11.65 0.89 -4.52
C SER A 102 12.52 1.48 -3.40
N SER A 103 12.43 2.79 -3.18
CA SER A 103 13.17 3.53 -2.13
C SER A 103 12.43 3.62 -0.80
N TRP A 104 11.18 3.13 -0.71
CA TRP A 104 10.42 3.23 0.52
C TRP A 104 11.06 2.43 1.66
N ASP A 105 11.23 3.07 2.81
CA ASP A 105 11.60 2.40 4.05
C ASP A 105 10.34 1.82 4.71
N VAL A 106 10.14 0.51 4.55
CA VAL A 106 9.00 -0.24 5.11
C VAL A 106 9.35 -1.00 6.37
N SER A 107 10.52 -0.73 6.96
CA SER A 107 11.07 -1.49 8.09
C SER A 107 10.21 -1.45 9.36
N ASN A 108 9.32 -0.47 9.50
CA ASN A 108 8.38 -0.38 10.63
C ASN A 108 6.99 -0.98 10.33
N VAL A 109 6.76 -1.48 9.11
CA VAL A 109 5.45 -2.04 8.73
C VAL A 109 5.23 -3.40 9.40
N ILE A 110 4.05 -3.57 9.99
CA ILE A 110 3.62 -4.78 10.71
C ILE A 110 2.66 -5.62 9.85
N THR A 111 1.80 -4.99 9.05
CA THR A 111 0.84 -5.69 8.19
C THR A 111 0.84 -5.13 6.77
N MET A 112 0.90 -6.07 5.81
CA MET A 112 0.78 -5.85 4.37
C MET A 112 -0.29 -6.76 3.76
N ASN A 113 -1.30 -7.19 4.55
CA ASN A 113 -2.36 -8.03 4.02
C ASN A 113 -2.99 -7.37 2.79
N SER A 114 -3.17 -8.14 1.71
CA SER A 114 -3.82 -7.70 0.47
C SER A 114 -3.26 -6.40 -0.15
N MET A 115 -2.04 -5.97 0.21
CA MET A 115 -1.51 -4.67 -0.24
C MET A 115 -1.57 -4.49 -1.75
N PHE A 116 -1.30 -5.54 -2.52
CA PHE A 116 -1.34 -5.55 -3.99
C PHE A 116 -2.33 -6.59 -4.55
N PHE A 117 -3.32 -6.99 -3.77
CA PHE A 117 -4.35 -7.92 -4.24
C PHE A 117 -5.04 -7.36 -5.49
N GLY A 118 -5.09 -8.13 -6.59
CA GLY A 118 -5.71 -7.70 -7.85
C GLY A 118 -5.07 -6.47 -8.51
N ALA A 119 -3.91 -6.00 -8.02
CA ALA A 119 -3.28 -4.76 -8.46
C ALA A 119 -2.51 -4.92 -9.79
N LYS A 120 -2.30 -3.77 -10.46
CA LYS A 120 -1.44 -3.68 -11.66
C LYS A 120 0.03 -3.42 -11.34
N PHE A 121 0.39 -3.36 -10.06
CA PHE A 121 1.75 -3.11 -9.61
C PHE A 121 2.70 -4.25 -10.01
N ASN A 122 3.81 -3.90 -10.65
CA ASN A 122 4.92 -4.80 -10.97
C ASN A 122 6.29 -4.09 -10.84
N GLY A 123 6.38 -3.13 -9.91
CA GLY A 123 7.61 -2.40 -9.61
C GLY A 123 8.61 -3.21 -8.77
N ASP A 124 9.81 -2.66 -8.60
CA ASP A 124 10.87 -3.28 -7.80
C ASP A 124 10.63 -3.04 -6.30
N VAL A 125 10.55 -4.13 -5.55
CA VAL A 125 10.47 -4.17 -4.08
C VAL A 125 11.51 -5.11 -3.47
N SER A 126 12.51 -5.51 -4.26
CA SER A 126 13.52 -6.50 -3.86
C SER A 126 14.38 -6.06 -2.67
N ARG A 127 14.45 -4.74 -2.42
CA ARG A 127 15.25 -4.14 -1.33
C ARG A 127 14.45 -3.78 -0.09
N TRP A 128 13.14 -4.04 -0.08
CA TRP A 128 12.34 -3.75 1.09
C TRP A 128 12.78 -4.59 2.29
N ASP A 129 12.99 -3.93 3.43
CA ASP A 129 13.18 -4.62 4.70
C ASP A 129 11.81 -4.98 5.29
N VAL A 130 11.41 -6.23 5.08
CA VAL A 130 10.13 -6.77 5.58
C VAL A 130 10.31 -7.57 6.88
N SER A 131 11.47 -7.46 7.54
CA SER A 131 11.81 -8.27 8.71
C SER A 131 10.88 -8.07 9.91
N ASN A 132 10.16 -6.96 10.01
CA ASN A 132 9.18 -6.70 11.05
C ASN A 132 7.74 -7.05 10.66
N VAL A 133 7.49 -7.42 9.40
CA VAL A 133 6.15 -7.75 8.93
C VAL A 133 5.68 -9.08 9.55
N LYS A 134 4.45 -9.06 10.07
CA LYS A 134 3.81 -10.22 10.70
C LYS A 134 2.71 -10.83 9.84
N PHE A 135 2.09 -10.05 8.98
CA PHE A 135 0.93 -10.48 8.20
C PHE A 135 1.06 -10.03 6.74
N MET A 136 1.04 -11.01 5.81
CA MET A 136 1.14 -10.79 4.36
C MET A 136 0.08 -11.60 3.60
N ARG A 137 -1.09 -11.86 4.22
CA ARG A 137 -2.17 -12.65 3.59
C ARG A 137 -2.60 -12.02 2.28
N HIS A 138 -2.69 -12.83 1.22
CA HIS A 138 -3.14 -12.41 -0.11
C HIS A 138 -2.41 -11.21 -0.71
N MET A 139 -1.18 -10.91 -0.26
CA MET A 139 -0.47 -9.67 -0.63
C MET A 139 -0.35 -9.48 -2.14
N PHE A 140 -0.07 -10.52 -2.90
CA PHE A 140 0.05 -10.51 -4.36
C PHE A 140 -0.97 -11.41 -5.06
N CYS A 141 -2.02 -11.84 -4.36
CA CYS A 141 -3.07 -12.69 -4.93
C CYS A 141 -3.78 -11.95 -6.07
N ASP A 142 -4.11 -12.65 -7.17
CA ASP A 142 -4.78 -12.10 -8.37
C ASP A 142 -4.04 -10.88 -9.00
N SER A 143 -2.76 -10.68 -8.68
CA SER A 143 -1.96 -9.55 -9.18
C SER A 143 -1.12 -9.92 -10.40
N VAL A 144 -0.59 -8.89 -11.08
CA VAL A 144 0.37 -9.08 -12.18
C VAL A 144 1.82 -9.13 -11.71
N PHE A 145 2.05 -9.03 -10.40
CA PHE A 145 3.39 -8.93 -9.83
C PHE A 145 4.25 -10.18 -10.13
N ASN A 146 5.45 -9.94 -10.67
CA ASN A 146 6.43 -10.97 -11.02
C ASN A 146 7.86 -10.54 -10.66
N GLY A 147 8.00 -9.63 -9.69
CA GLY A 147 9.29 -9.12 -9.22
C GLY A 147 10.08 -10.10 -8.38
N ASP A 148 11.37 -9.81 -8.17
CA ASP A 148 12.25 -10.60 -7.31
C ASP A 148 12.05 -10.20 -5.84
N ILE A 149 11.66 -11.18 -5.02
CA ILE A 149 11.52 -11.06 -3.56
C ILE A 149 12.28 -12.18 -2.83
N SER A 150 13.23 -12.81 -3.50
CA SER A 150 14.00 -13.95 -2.97
C SER A 150 14.81 -13.60 -1.71
N ARG A 151 15.15 -12.31 -1.53
CA ARG A 151 15.95 -11.82 -0.39
C ARG A 151 15.13 -11.35 0.81
N TRP A 152 13.82 -11.42 0.75
CA TRP A 152 12.99 -10.99 1.87
C TRP A 152 13.23 -11.86 3.11
N ASN A 153 13.45 -11.21 4.25
CA ASN A 153 13.52 -11.89 5.55
C ASN A 153 12.11 -12.02 6.12
N ILE A 154 11.53 -13.21 6.01
CA ILE A 154 10.16 -13.50 6.47
C ILE A 154 10.11 -14.17 7.86
N SER A 155 11.19 -14.18 8.60
CA SER A 155 11.30 -14.93 9.87
C SER A 155 10.28 -14.54 10.94
N ASN A 156 9.72 -13.34 10.88
CA ASN A 156 8.69 -12.85 11.80
C ASN A 156 7.26 -12.97 11.25
N VAL A 157 7.10 -13.45 10.00
CA VAL A 157 5.78 -13.58 9.38
C VAL A 157 5.00 -14.69 10.06
N LYS A 158 3.81 -14.34 10.56
CA LYS A 158 2.90 -15.26 11.25
C LYS A 158 1.83 -15.83 10.32
N SER A 159 1.51 -15.12 9.25
CA SER A 159 0.56 -15.58 8.25
C SER A 159 0.82 -14.95 6.89
N MET A 160 0.91 -15.80 5.86
CA MET A 160 1.03 -15.43 4.45
C MET A 160 0.06 -16.24 3.57
N ILE A 161 -1.09 -16.63 4.13
CA ILE A 161 -2.10 -17.43 3.44
C ILE A 161 -2.44 -16.78 2.10
N GLY A 162 -2.38 -17.57 1.02
CA GLY A 162 -2.74 -17.14 -0.32
C GLY A 162 -1.89 -16.00 -0.89
N ILE A 163 -0.68 -15.77 -0.36
CA ILE A 163 0.17 -14.63 -0.74
C ILE A 163 0.38 -14.51 -2.26
N PHE A 164 0.44 -15.63 -3.00
CA PHE A 164 0.69 -15.70 -4.45
C PHE A 164 -0.48 -16.30 -5.23
N CYS A 165 -1.66 -16.52 -4.64
CA CYS A 165 -2.73 -17.18 -5.35
C CYS A 165 -3.08 -16.41 -6.63
N ASP A 166 -3.34 -17.14 -7.73
CA ASP A 166 -3.68 -16.59 -9.04
C ASP A 166 -2.74 -15.49 -9.56
N SER A 167 -1.45 -15.52 -9.14
CA SER A 167 -0.41 -14.60 -9.61
C SER A 167 0.74 -15.31 -10.33
N PRO A 168 1.56 -14.60 -11.13
CA PRO A 168 2.73 -15.20 -11.81
C PRO A 168 3.73 -15.84 -10.83
N LEU A 169 3.86 -15.35 -9.60
CA LEU A 169 4.75 -15.89 -8.58
C LEU A 169 4.32 -17.28 -8.10
N MET A 170 3.08 -17.70 -8.31
CA MET A 170 2.62 -19.06 -7.99
C MET A 170 3.45 -20.13 -8.71
N ASN A 171 3.92 -19.82 -9.93
CA ASN A 171 4.77 -20.69 -10.74
C ASN A 171 6.28 -20.46 -10.56
N LYS A 172 6.68 -19.42 -9.79
CA LYS A 172 8.07 -19.02 -9.59
C LYS A 172 8.28 -18.59 -8.13
N LYS A 173 7.87 -19.48 -7.23
CA LYS A 173 7.93 -19.22 -5.78
C LYS A 173 9.38 -18.98 -5.32
N PRO A 174 9.64 -18.00 -4.44
CA PRO A 174 10.94 -17.84 -3.82
C PRO A 174 11.29 -19.03 -2.92
N GLU A 175 12.58 -19.31 -2.71
CA GLU A 175 13.05 -20.46 -1.92
C GLU A 175 12.54 -20.46 -0.47
N TRP A 176 12.27 -19.30 0.10
CA TRP A 176 11.73 -19.18 1.46
C TRP A 176 10.25 -19.54 1.59
N TYR A 177 9.51 -19.67 0.47
CA TYR A 177 8.10 -20.05 0.50
C TYR A 177 7.98 -21.57 0.55
N SER A 178 7.21 -22.08 1.52
CA SER A 178 6.80 -23.48 1.55
C SER A 178 5.28 -23.57 1.44
N ASP A 179 4.78 -24.57 0.69
CA ASP A 179 3.35 -24.90 0.63
C ASP A 179 2.92 -25.71 1.87
N ASP A 180 3.49 -25.47 3.04
CA ASP A 180 3.28 -26.30 4.21
C ASP A 180 1.81 -26.22 4.69
N GLU A 181 1.27 -27.38 5.09
CA GLU A 181 -0.14 -27.59 5.43
C GLU A 181 -0.67 -26.72 6.59
N SER A 182 0.21 -25.99 7.30
CA SER A 182 -0.19 -25.06 8.36
C SER A 182 -1.11 -23.95 7.86
N ASP A 183 -0.91 -23.47 6.63
CA ASP A 183 -1.78 -22.47 5.99
C ASP A 183 -3.14 -23.05 5.61
N LEU A 184 -3.18 -24.34 5.24
CA LEU A 184 -4.42 -25.10 4.96
C LEU A 184 -5.23 -25.40 6.23
N LEU A 185 -4.58 -25.70 7.34
CA LEU A 185 -5.21 -25.94 8.63
C LEU A 185 -5.91 -24.69 9.18
N GLU A 186 -5.30 -23.50 9.03
CA GLU A 186 -5.95 -22.24 9.42
C GLU A 186 -7.20 -21.93 8.57
N LEU A 187 -7.16 -22.28 7.28
CA LEU A 187 -8.31 -22.17 6.36
C LEU A 187 -9.46 -23.11 6.72
N LEU A 188 -9.16 -24.33 7.20
CA LEU A 188 -10.16 -25.35 7.57
C LEU A 188 -10.78 -25.09 8.96
N MET A 189 -10.04 -24.44 9.88
CA MET A 189 -10.54 -24.15 11.24
C MET A 189 -11.44 -22.90 11.31
N LYS A 190 -11.61 -22.16 10.21
CA LYS A 190 -12.46 -20.93 10.11
C LYS A 190 -13.80 -21.15 9.38
N ARG A 191 -14.22 -22.43 9.18
CA ARG A 191 -15.54 -22.77 8.63
C ARG A 191 -16.55 -23.10 9.73
#